data_819aa7d7bbdce888e2b08a23530f7bf6
#
_entry.id   819aa7d7bbdce888e2b08a23530f7bf6
#
_cell.length_a   1.000
_cell.length_b   1.000
_cell.length_c   1.000
_cell.angle_alpha   90.00
_cell.angle_beta   90.00
_cell.angle_gamma   90.00
#
_symmetry.space_group_name_H-M   'P 1'
#
loop_
_entity.id
_entity.type
_entity.pdbx_description
1 polymer ?
#
loop_
_entity_poly.entity_id
_entity_poly.type
_entity_poly.pdbx_seq_one_letter_code
_entity_poly.pdbx_strand_id
1 'polypeptide(L)'
;MSNTNNVMNEGLPSNVICSDPYGCTFEEIVELLGEKSGRAFFRTLYKEKPKIQNQTIKVNSIENGGDTKKYAFELNDGYCIETVSITRKTGTTVCVSTMVGCPIGCTFCESGSNGFIRNLSASEIVQQVILMKDKINRIVFMGMGEPLLNYDTLIKAIHILRDRNGLDFPTDGITISTVGPLKELKKLREEHIKIQLTLSLHATTQAVRDRLIPNMKGQDIGKIVESVLSYSERHNRKITIAYLLIPGVNDKSSDVRQLGRWFRDKNVLINLLQYNETKCGKIVRPNKQQLVAFKLR
;
A
#
# COMPACT_ATOMS: atom_id res chain seq x y z
N MET A 1 27.99 32.35 7.72
CA MET A 1 26.92 31.88 6.77
C MET A 1 27.63 31.20 5.61
N SER A 2 27.98 29.95 5.80
CA SER A 2 28.78 29.14 4.86
C SER A 2 27.87 28.43 3.89
N ASN A 3 28.16 28.60 2.63
CA ASN A 3 27.55 28.12 1.42
C ASN A 3 27.32 26.58 1.44
N THR A 4 26.14 26.15 1.83
CA THR A 4 25.68 24.75 1.69
C THR A 4 25.18 24.41 0.27
N ASN A 5 25.16 25.39 -0.64
CA ASN A 5 24.71 25.21 -2.03
C ASN A 5 25.74 24.58 -2.98
N ASN A 6 26.99 24.38 -2.54
CA ASN A 6 28.07 23.89 -3.42
C ASN A 6 28.34 22.38 -3.30
N VAL A 7 27.76 21.66 -2.32
CA VAL A 7 28.03 20.22 -2.16
C VAL A 7 27.28 19.38 -3.20
N MET A 8 26.28 19.95 -3.87
CA MET A 8 25.50 19.25 -4.90
C MET A 8 26.14 19.25 -6.30
N ASN A 9 27.21 20.05 -6.53
CA ASN A 9 27.75 20.24 -7.89
C ASN A 9 29.19 19.74 -8.11
N GLU A 10 29.88 19.27 -7.10
CA GLU A 10 31.25 18.78 -7.27
C GLU A 10 31.33 17.27 -7.10
N GLY A 11 31.40 16.54 -8.22
CA GLY A 11 31.89 15.17 -8.28
C GLY A 11 30.84 14.03 -8.37
N LEU A 12 29.58 14.32 -8.69
CA LEU A 12 28.59 13.26 -8.93
C LEU A 12 28.78 12.64 -10.33
N PRO A 13 28.82 11.29 -10.48
CA PRO A 13 28.64 10.67 -11.79
C PRO A 13 27.24 11.00 -12.28
N SER A 14 27.21 11.88 -13.28
CA SER A 14 26.07 12.75 -13.62
C SER A 14 24.85 12.05 -14.20
N ASN A 15 24.84 10.75 -14.45
CA ASN A 15 23.85 10.19 -15.35
C ASN A 15 22.78 9.26 -14.74
N VAL A 16 22.94 8.77 -13.51
CA VAL A 16 21.96 7.83 -12.90
C VAL A 16 21.29 8.39 -11.66
N ILE A 17 22.03 8.99 -10.73
CA ILE A 17 21.46 9.59 -9.52
C ILE A 17 20.71 10.89 -9.84
N CYS A 18 21.15 11.61 -10.88
CA CYS A 18 20.52 12.89 -11.26
C CYS A 18 19.13 12.73 -11.87
N SER A 19 18.75 11.56 -12.39
CA SER A 19 17.44 11.37 -13.03
C SER A 19 16.34 10.96 -12.05
N ASP A 20 16.62 10.12 -11.06
CA ASP A 20 15.62 9.64 -10.09
C ASP A 20 16.23 9.22 -8.73
N PRO A 21 16.68 10.19 -7.92
CA PRO A 21 17.35 9.89 -6.66
C PRO A 21 16.43 9.28 -5.60
N TYR A 22 15.12 9.53 -5.70
CA TYR A 22 14.13 9.02 -4.74
C TYR A 22 13.78 7.55 -4.95
N GLY A 23 14.18 6.98 -6.06
CA GLY A 23 14.03 5.56 -6.38
C GLY A 23 15.25 4.70 -6.02
N CYS A 24 16.32 5.30 -5.47
CA CYS A 24 17.52 4.58 -5.09
C CYS A 24 17.52 4.20 -3.61
N THR A 25 17.96 2.98 -3.28
CA THR A 25 18.20 2.57 -1.88
C THR A 25 19.45 3.24 -1.34
N PHE A 26 19.66 3.15 -0.02
CA PHE A 26 20.86 3.66 0.62
C PHE A 26 22.11 2.97 0.08
N GLU A 27 22.06 1.65 -0.07
CA GLU A 27 23.17 0.84 -0.58
C GLU A 27 23.54 1.23 -2.02
N GLU A 28 22.56 1.40 -2.91
CA GLU A 28 22.78 1.85 -4.29
C GLU A 28 23.47 3.23 -4.33
N ILE A 29 23.05 4.14 -3.45
CA ILE A 29 23.65 5.48 -3.36
C ILE A 29 25.08 5.41 -2.80
N VAL A 30 25.32 4.57 -1.80
CA VAL A 30 26.66 4.37 -1.22
C VAL A 30 27.61 3.73 -2.24
N GLU A 31 27.13 2.76 -3.01
CA GLU A 31 27.92 2.13 -4.09
C GLU A 31 28.39 3.15 -5.12
N LEU A 32 27.54 4.13 -5.44
CA LEU A 32 27.86 5.16 -6.44
C LEU A 32 28.73 6.31 -5.90
N LEU A 33 28.53 6.74 -4.66
CA LEU A 33 29.14 7.94 -4.08
C LEU A 33 30.21 7.66 -3.02
N GLY A 34 30.35 6.41 -2.59
CA GLY A 34 31.11 6.03 -1.41
C GLY A 34 30.33 6.29 -0.10
N GLU A 35 30.74 5.61 0.97
CA GLU A 35 30.02 5.60 2.26
C GLU A 35 29.74 6.99 2.82
N LYS A 36 30.76 7.86 2.91
CA LYS A 36 30.63 9.20 3.53
C LYS A 36 29.70 10.11 2.72
N SER A 37 29.94 10.21 1.41
CA SER A 37 29.16 11.08 0.52
C SER A 37 27.75 10.53 0.31
N GLY A 38 27.58 9.23 0.15
CA GLY A 38 26.30 8.56 0.02
C GLY A 38 25.42 8.75 1.24
N ARG A 39 25.98 8.61 2.44
CA ARG A 39 25.26 8.87 3.69
C ARG A 39 24.80 10.33 3.82
N ALA A 40 25.68 11.28 3.51
CA ALA A 40 25.33 12.69 3.53
C ALA A 40 24.22 13.02 2.53
N PHE A 41 24.34 12.52 1.29
CA PHE A 41 23.34 12.70 0.24
C PHE A 41 21.98 12.12 0.62
N PHE A 42 21.94 10.88 1.08
CA PHE A 42 20.69 10.20 1.47
C PHE A 42 19.99 10.91 2.65
N ARG A 43 20.77 11.36 3.63
CA ARG A 43 20.27 12.15 4.75
C ARG A 43 19.66 13.47 4.29
N THR A 44 20.36 14.21 3.44
CA THR A 44 19.86 15.47 2.87
C THR A 44 18.56 15.23 2.10
N LEU A 45 18.51 14.17 1.27
CA LEU A 45 17.33 13.84 0.46
C LEU A 45 16.07 13.60 1.29
N TYR A 46 16.19 12.91 2.43
CA TYR A 46 15.03 12.45 3.18
C TYR A 46 14.79 13.19 4.51
N LYS A 47 15.83 13.64 5.21
CA LYS A 47 15.69 14.30 6.53
C LYS A 47 15.67 15.83 6.44
N GLU A 48 16.50 16.42 5.60
CA GLU A 48 16.64 17.87 5.51
C GLU A 48 15.63 18.51 4.58
N LYS A 49 14.93 17.69 3.77
CA LYS A 49 13.87 18.09 2.82
C LYS A 49 14.25 19.36 2.03
N PRO A 50 15.36 19.36 1.29
CA PRO A 50 15.68 20.48 0.41
C PRO A 50 14.51 20.69 -0.56
N LYS A 51 14.43 21.85 -1.20
CA LYS A 51 13.52 22.06 -2.33
C LYS A 51 13.82 20.95 -3.33
N ILE A 52 12.87 20.00 -3.41
CA ILE A 52 13.07 18.74 -4.13
C ILE A 52 13.24 19.08 -5.60
N GLN A 53 14.47 18.98 -6.09
CA GLN A 53 14.77 19.00 -7.52
C GLN A 53 14.56 17.57 -8.05
N ASN A 54 14.13 17.41 -9.28
CA ASN A 54 13.88 16.11 -9.94
C ASN A 54 12.70 15.30 -9.32
N GLN A 55 11.60 15.97 -9.00
CA GLN A 55 10.36 15.28 -8.65
C GLN A 55 9.82 14.53 -9.88
N THR A 56 9.48 13.26 -9.68
CA THR A 56 8.78 12.45 -10.69
C THR A 56 7.26 12.57 -10.57
N ILE A 57 6.78 13.16 -9.47
CA ILE A 57 5.37 13.46 -9.23
C ILE A 57 5.21 14.86 -8.65
N LYS A 58 4.11 15.51 -8.90
CA LYS A 58 3.78 16.82 -8.32
C LYS A 58 2.34 16.82 -7.78
N VAL A 59 2.11 17.58 -6.71
CA VAL A 59 0.76 17.77 -6.18
C VAL A 59 -0.06 18.59 -7.18
N ASN A 60 -1.09 17.98 -7.75
CA ASN A 60 -2.03 18.64 -8.66
C ASN A 60 -3.17 19.32 -7.88
N SER A 61 -3.79 18.58 -6.94
CA SER A 61 -4.85 19.12 -6.07
C SER A 61 -4.90 18.44 -4.72
N ILE A 62 -5.50 19.13 -3.74
CA ILE A 62 -5.77 18.59 -2.41
C ILE A 62 -7.23 18.87 -2.08
N GLU A 63 -8.00 17.80 -1.87
CA GLU A 63 -9.34 17.86 -1.33
C GLU A 63 -9.31 17.65 0.17
N ASN A 64 -9.92 18.58 0.93
CA ASN A 64 -9.88 18.58 2.39
C ASN A 64 -11.25 18.19 2.96
N GLY A 65 -11.32 17.05 3.63
CA GLY A 65 -12.53 16.50 4.26
C GLY A 65 -12.39 16.40 5.79
N GLY A 66 -11.85 17.41 6.44
CA GLY A 66 -11.62 17.41 7.89
C GLY A 66 -10.43 16.52 8.29
N ASP A 67 -10.71 15.38 8.93
CA ASP A 67 -9.68 14.40 9.33
C ASP A 67 -9.02 13.68 8.13
N THR A 68 -9.54 13.87 6.94
CA THR A 68 -9.10 13.19 5.72
C THR A 68 -8.71 14.21 4.67
N LYS A 69 -7.54 14.04 4.07
CA LYS A 69 -7.12 14.81 2.89
C LYS A 69 -6.83 13.85 1.75
N LYS A 70 -7.37 14.12 0.57
CA LYS A 70 -7.07 13.40 -0.65
C LYS A 70 -6.16 14.25 -1.53
N TYR A 71 -5.01 13.73 -1.85
CA TYR A 71 -4.03 14.33 -2.73
C TYR A 71 -4.16 13.68 -4.12
N ALA A 72 -4.30 14.47 -5.15
CA ALA A 72 -4.09 14.04 -6.52
C ALA A 72 -2.67 14.42 -6.93
N PHE A 73 -1.87 13.42 -7.29
CA PHE A 73 -0.52 13.62 -7.82
C PHE A 73 -0.52 13.41 -9.33
N GLU A 74 0.01 14.36 -10.06
CA GLU A 74 0.30 14.26 -11.48
C GLU A 74 1.70 13.66 -11.67
N LEU A 75 1.81 12.67 -12.51
CA LEU A 75 3.04 11.97 -12.86
C LEU A 75 3.67 12.64 -14.10
N ASN A 76 4.96 12.41 -14.33
CA ASN A 76 5.70 13.00 -15.48
C ASN A 76 5.14 12.62 -16.85
N ASP A 77 4.40 11.52 -16.95
CA ASP A 77 3.72 11.06 -18.16
C ASP A 77 2.27 11.57 -18.30
N GLY A 78 1.85 12.46 -17.41
CA GLY A 78 0.53 13.11 -17.43
C GLY A 78 -0.59 12.30 -16.76
N TYR A 79 -0.35 11.08 -16.30
CA TYR A 79 -1.33 10.35 -15.51
C TYR A 79 -1.44 10.91 -14.10
N CYS A 80 -2.59 10.65 -13.46
CA CYS A 80 -2.83 11.05 -12.08
C CYS A 80 -3.05 9.84 -11.18
N ILE A 81 -2.52 9.92 -9.96
CA ILE A 81 -2.77 8.97 -8.88
C ILE A 81 -3.30 9.68 -7.64
N GLU A 82 -3.99 8.92 -6.79
CA GLU A 82 -4.52 9.43 -5.54
C GLU A 82 -3.77 8.86 -4.34
N THR A 83 -3.58 9.72 -3.34
CA THR A 83 -3.04 9.35 -2.02
C THR A 83 -3.91 10.00 -0.97
N VAL A 84 -4.26 9.26 0.07
CA VAL A 84 -5.16 9.75 1.12
C VAL A 84 -4.44 9.79 2.45
N SER A 85 -4.46 10.92 3.14
CA SER A 85 -4.04 11.01 4.53
C SER A 85 -5.27 11.05 5.45
N ILE A 86 -5.20 10.27 6.53
CA ILE A 86 -6.25 10.17 7.54
C ILE A 86 -5.62 10.46 8.90
N THR A 87 -5.98 11.59 9.49
CA THR A 87 -5.47 12.02 10.80
C THR A 87 -6.43 11.58 11.90
N ARG A 88 -5.91 10.89 12.89
CA ARG A 88 -6.63 10.46 14.09
C ARG A 88 -5.87 10.90 15.33
N LYS A 89 -6.49 10.79 16.51
CA LYS A 89 -5.79 11.04 17.79
C LYS A 89 -4.51 10.21 17.96
N THR A 90 -4.44 9.03 17.34
CA THR A 90 -3.31 8.10 17.37
C THR A 90 -2.22 8.39 16.31
N GLY A 91 -2.40 9.42 15.50
CA GLY A 91 -1.47 9.83 14.44
C GLY A 91 -2.07 9.78 13.03
N THR A 92 -1.26 10.13 12.05
CA THR A 92 -1.66 10.19 10.64
C THR A 92 -1.27 8.90 9.91
N THR A 93 -2.24 8.31 9.23
CA THR A 93 -2.05 7.19 8.30
C THR A 93 -2.14 7.69 6.87
N VAL A 94 -1.21 7.26 6.03
CA VAL A 94 -1.20 7.60 4.60
C VAL A 94 -1.48 6.34 3.79
N CYS A 95 -2.47 6.43 2.91
CA CYS A 95 -2.85 5.41 1.95
C CYS A 95 -2.19 5.69 0.60
N VAL A 96 -1.20 4.87 0.23
CA VAL A 96 -0.30 5.06 -0.91
C VAL A 96 -0.72 4.18 -2.07
N SER A 97 -0.67 4.72 -3.29
CA SER A 97 -0.88 4.00 -4.55
C SER A 97 0.40 3.31 -5.02
N THR A 98 0.25 2.18 -5.72
CA THR A 98 1.36 1.39 -6.29
C THR A 98 1.28 1.24 -7.80
N MET A 99 0.18 1.67 -8.41
CA MET A 99 -0.08 1.58 -9.85
C MET A 99 -0.90 2.77 -10.32
N VAL A 100 -0.89 3.02 -11.61
CA VAL A 100 -1.89 3.82 -12.32
C VAL A 100 -2.99 2.86 -12.74
N GLY A 101 -4.17 2.97 -12.10
CA GLY A 101 -5.25 1.99 -12.22
C GLY A 101 -4.98 0.69 -11.45
N CYS A 102 -5.72 -0.37 -11.77
CA CYS A 102 -5.56 -1.67 -11.09
C CYS A 102 -5.95 -2.83 -12.02
N PRO A 103 -5.10 -3.84 -12.21
CA PRO A 103 -5.40 -4.97 -13.10
C PRO A 103 -6.39 -5.97 -12.51
N ILE A 104 -6.73 -5.87 -11.23
CA ILE A 104 -7.58 -6.84 -10.53
C ILE A 104 -9.07 -6.70 -10.89
N GLY A 105 -9.54 -5.48 -11.17
CA GLY A 105 -10.91 -5.23 -11.61
C GLY A 105 -11.98 -5.63 -10.61
N CYS A 106 -11.73 -5.44 -9.29
CA CYS A 106 -12.73 -5.73 -8.26
C CYS A 106 -14.02 -4.97 -8.53
N THR A 107 -15.17 -5.67 -8.51
CA THR A 107 -16.49 -5.11 -8.87
C THR A 107 -17.00 -4.03 -7.93
N PHE A 108 -16.36 -3.87 -6.79
CA PHE A 108 -16.69 -2.89 -5.74
C PHE A 108 -15.66 -1.75 -5.65
N CYS A 109 -14.66 -1.70 -6.52
CA CYS A 109 -13.52 -0.77 -6.40
C CYS A 109 -13.45 0.18 -7.59
N GLU A 110 -13.45 1.48 -7.33
CA GLU A 110 -13.35 2.52 -8.36
C GLU A 110 -12.03 2.41 -9.16
N SER A 111 -10.90 2.15 -8.48
CA SER A 111 -9.61 1.99 -9.16
C SER A 111 -9.59 0.81 -10.15
N GLY A 112 -10.39 -0.23 -9.88
CA GLY A 112 -10.52 -1.39 -10.77
C GLY A 112 -11.35 -1.11 -12.01
N SER A 113 -12.29 -0.15 -11.96
CA SER A 113 -13.17 0.19 -13.09
C SER A 113 -12.44 0.98 -14.19
N ASN A 114 -11.37 1.69 -13.82
CA ASN A 114 -10.58 2.51 -14.76
C ASN A 114 -9.51 1.69 -15.50
N GLY A 115 -9.43 0.37 -15.24
CA GLY A 115 -8.43 -0.49 -15.85
C GLY A 115 -7.03 -0.30 -15.27
N PHE A 116 -6.04 -0.92 -15.91
CA PHE A 116 -4.62 -0.87 -15.54
C PHE A 116 -3.83 -0.18 -16.67
N ILE A 117 -2.96 0.72 -16.31
CA ILE A 117 -2.08 1.41 -17.25
C ILE A 117 -0.64 0.97 -17.04
N ARG A 118 -0.08 1.20 -15.84
CA ARG A 118 1.29 0.78 -15.49
C ARG A 118 1.54 0.69 -13.99
N ASN A 119 2.61 0.05 -13.64
CA ASN A 119 3.17 0.10 -12.30
C ASN A 119 3.77 1.49 -12.01
N LEU A 120 3.74 1.91 -10.75
CA LEU A 120 4.54 3.04 -10.28
C LEU A 120 5.97 2.61 -10.03
N SER A 121 6.92 3.52 -10.23
CA SER A 121 8.32 3.34 -9.83
C SER A 121 8.47 3.46 -8.31
N ALA A 122 9.61 3.03 -7.77
CA ALA A 122 9.92 3.18 -6.34
C ALA A 122 9.92 4.65 -5.92
N SER A 123 10.43 5.52 -6.77
CA SER A 123 10.43 6.96 -6.60
C SER A 123 9.01 7.54 -6.49
N GLU A 124 8.14 7.19 -7.45
CA GLU A 124 6.74 7.63 -7.45
C GLU A 124 5.99 7.16 -6.19
N ILE A 125 6.30 5.95 -5.69
CA ILE A 125 5.74 5.43 -4.44
C ILE A 125 6.25 6.22 -3.24
N VAL A 126 7.57 6.43 -3.13
CA VAL A 126 8.20 7.11 -2.01
C VAL A 126 7.82 8.59 -1.96
N GLN A 127 7.77 9.25 -3.12
CA GLN A 127 7.44 10.67 -3.22
C GLN A 127 6.02 10.98 -2.75
N GLN A 128 5.05 10.07 -2.88
CA GLN A 128 3.72 10.23 -2.29
C GLN A 128 3.80 10.50 -0.77
N VAL A 129 4.78 9.89 -0.10
CA VAL A 129 4.98 10.04 1.35
C VAL A 129 5.73 11.34 1.68
N ILE A 130 6.82 11.63 0.98
CA ILE A 130 7.69 12.77 1.31
C ILE A 130 7.11 14.13 0.92
N LEU A 131 6.24 14.18 -0.08
CA LEU A 131 5.58 15.40 -0.54
C LEU A 131 4.41 15.83 0.36
N MET A 132 3.98 14.97 1.28
CA MET A 132 2.94 15.31 2.23
C MET A 132 3.51 16.18 3.35
N LYS A 133 2.73 17.20 3.75
CA LYS A 133 3.13 18.14 4.82
C LYS A 133 2.85 17.58 6.22
N ASP A 134 2.01 16.56 6.33
CA ASP A 134 1.58 15.99 7.60
C ASP A 134 2.69 15.10 8.21
N LYS A 135 2.75 15.06 9.55
CA LYS A 135 3.61 14.09 10.24
C LYS A 135 3.00 12.71 10.13
N ILE A 136 3.56 11.87 9.28
CA ILE A 136 3.06 10.53 8.99
C ILE A 136 3.57 9.55 10.05
N ASN A 137 2.65 8.74 10.59
CA ASN A 137 2.95 7.68 11.56
C ASN A 137 2.81 6.28 10.97
N ARG A 138 1.94 6.12 9.96
CA ARG A 138 1.68 4.83 9.32
C ARG A 138 1.53 5.00 7.82
N ILE A 139 2.01 4.01 7.09
CA ILE A 139 1.87 3.89 5.64
C ILE A 139 1.08 2.62 5.35
N VAL A 140 0.02 2.73 4.56
CA VAL A 140 -0.76 1.58 4.10
C VAL A 140 -0.79 1.57 2.58
N PHE A 141 -0.38 0.49 1.96
CA PHE A 141 -0.48 0.28 0.52
C PHE A 141 -1.89 -0.23 0.21
N MET A 142 -2.86 0.71 0.20
CA MET A 142 -4.30 0.49 -0.01
C MET A 142 -4.89 1.50 -0.99
N GLY A 143 -4.06 2.25 -1.70
CA GLY A 143 -4.46 3.17 -2.76
C GLY A 143 -4.75 2.45 -4.07
N MET A 144 -4.44 3.08 -5.19
CA MET A 144 -4.62 2.49 -6.51
C MET A 144 -3.60 1.37 -6.76
N GLY A 145 -4.08 0.22 -7.28
CA GLY A 145 -3.26 -0.93 -7.63
C GLY A 145 -3.39 -2.13 -6.68
N GLU A 146 -2.84 -3.27 -7.11
CA GLU A 146 -2.56 -4.43 -6.27
C GLU A 146 -1.06 -4.42 -5.93
N PRO A 147 -0.69 -4.14 -4.67
CA PRO A 147 0.71 -3.93 -4.32
C PRO A 147 1.63 -5.10 -4.68
N LEU A 148 1.16 -6.33 -4.47
CA LEU A 148 1.98 -7.51 -4.73
C LEU A 148 2.21 -7.79 -6.21
N LEU A 149 1.41 -7.23 -7.13
CA LEU A 149 1.70 -7.32 -8.57
C LEU A 149 2.75 -6.31 -9.03
N ASN A 150 3.14 -5.35 -8.18
CA ASN A 150 4.32 -4.49 -8.36
C ASN A 150 5.42 -4.85 -7.34
N TYR A 151 5.67 -6.14 -7.17
CA TYR A 151 6.39 -6.70 -6.02
C TYR A 151 7.78 -6.11 -5.80
N ASP A 152 8.67 -6.24 -6.79
CA ASP A 152 10.08 -5.87 -6.61
C ASP A 152 10.23 -4.35 -6.33
N THR A 153 9.43 -3.55 -7.02
CA THR A 153 9.37 -2.09 -6.80
C THR A 153 8.78 -1.73 -5.43
N LEU A 154 7.73 -2.44 -5.02
CA LEU A 154 7.13 -2.26 -3.70
C LEU A 154 8.13 -2.55 -2.57
N ILE A 155 8.84 -3.67 -2.66
CA ILE A 155 9.84 -4.06 -1.67
C ILE A 155 10.99 -3.03 -1.65
N LYS A 156 11.45 -2.58 -2.82
CA LYS A 156 12.44 -1.50 -2.92
C LYS A 156 11.97 -0.21 -2.24
N ALA A 157 10.74 0.23 -2.52
CA ALA A 157 10.17 1.42 -1.88
C ALA A 157 10.07 1.27 -0.36
N ILE A 158 9.71 0.08 0.14
CA ILE A 158 9.65 -0.21 1.57
C ILE A 158 11.05 -0.16 2.21
N HIS A 159 12.10 -0.66 1.54
CA HIS A 159 13.47 -0.52 2.02
C HIS A 159 13.86 0.94 2.15
N ILE A 160 13.58 1.77 1.14
CA ILE A 160 13.86 3.22 1.17
C ILE A 160 13.12 3.90 2.32
N LEU A 161 11.82 3.62 2.48
CA LEU A 161 10.99 4.23 3.55
C LEU A 161 11.47 3.86 4.95
N ARG A 162 12.04 2.66 5.13
CA ARG A 162 12.51 2.14 6.42
C ARG A 162 13.97 2.43 6.74
N ASP A 163 14.74 2.94 5.79
CA ASP A 163 16.16 3.15 6.00
C ASP A 163 16.42 4.16 7.12
N ARG A 164 17.29 3.78 8.07
CA ARG A 164 17.63 4.57 9.25
C ARG A 164 18.37 5.87 8.92
N ASN A 165 19.09 5.89 7.80
CA ASN A 165 19.75 7.08 7.31
C ASN A 165 18.77 8.06 6.66
N GLY A 166 17.56 7.61 6.29
CA GLY A 166 16.50 8.36 5.65
C GLY A 166 15.27 8.57 6.55
N LEU A 167 14.10 8.10 6.08
CA LEU A 167 12.80 8.35 6.74
C LEU A 167 12.58 7.54 8.01
N ASP A 168 13.26 6.40 8.17
CA ASP A 168 13.26 5.54 9.37
C ASP A 168 11.85 5.11 9.81
N PHE A 169 10.97 4.78 8.86
CA PHE A 169 9.65 4.29 9.21
C PHE A 169 9.73 2.93 9.92
N PRO A 170 9.07 2.78 11.07
CA PRO A 170 9.07 1.51 11.79
C PRO A 170 8.33 0.44 10.97
N THR A 171 8.80 -0.80 11.07
CA THR A 171 8.18 -1.95 10.37
C THR A 171 6.69 -2.10 10.71
N ASP A 172 6.32 -1.87 11.97
CA ASP A 172 4.93 -1.94 12.45
C ASP A 172 4.05 -0.79 11.94
N GLY A 173 4.68 0.26 11.40
CA GLY A 173 4.02 1.39 10.76
C GLY A 173 3.67 1.16 9.29
N ILE A 174 4.10 0.05 8.68
CA ILE A 174 3.86 -0.24 7.26
C ILE A 174 2.93 -1.44 7.11
N THR A 175 1.88 -1.29 6.30
CA THR A 175 0.91 -2.34 6.00
C THR A 175 0.78 -2.53 4.50
N ILE A 176 0.86 -3.77 4.03
CA ILE A 176 0.48 -4.18 2.68
C ILE A 176 -0.94 -4.75 2.72
N SER A 177 -1.83 -4.24 1.87
CA SER A 177 -3.14 -4.85 1.62
C SER A 177 -3.15 -5.49 0.25
N THR A 178 -3.58 -6.73 0.18
CA THR A 178 -3.53 -7.52 -1.06
C THR A 178 -4.77 -8.39 -1.22
N VAL A 179 -5.16 -8.64 -2.46
CA VAL A 179 -6.14 -9.67 -2.79
C VAL A 179 -5.53 -11.08 -2.75
N GLY A 180 -4.23 -11.20 -2.58
CA GLY A 180 -3.54 -12.47 -2.33
C GLY A 180 -3.10 -13.25 -3.56
N PRO A 181 -2.38 -12.66 -4.53
CA PRO A 181 -1.76 -13.43 -5.62
C PRO A 181 -0.77 -14.43 -5.02
N LEU A 182 -1.04 -15.73 -5.24
CA LEU A 182 -0.38 -16.84 -4.53
C LEU A 182 1.14 -16.89 -4.73
N LYS A 183 1.61 -16.58 -5.95
CA LYS A 183 3.03 -16.58 -6.27
C LYS A 183 3.77 -15.52 -5.45
N GLU A 184 3.21 -14.33 -5.38
CA GLU A 184 3.77 -13.17 -4.70
C GLU A 184 3.63 -13.29 -3.17
N LEU A 185 2.55 -13.89 -2.67
CA LEU A 185 2.42 -14.22 -1.25
C LEU A 185 3.51 -15.20 -0.79
N LYS A 186 3.89 -16.18 -1.63
CA LYS A 186 5.00 -17.09 -1.33
C LYS A 186 6.32 -16.34 -1.26
N LYS A 187 6.59 -15.42 -2.20
CA LYS A 187 7.77 -14.55 -2.15
C LYS A 187 7.80 -13.72 -0.86
N LEU A 188 6.68 -13.05 -0.54
CA LEU A 188 6.57 -12.20 0.65
C LEU A 188 6.81 -12.98 1.95
N ARG A 189 6.40 -14.24 2.02
CA ARG A 189 6.66 -15.10 3.18
C ARG A 189 8.16 -15.31 3.40
N GLU A 190 8.97 -15.38 2.34
CA GLU A 190 10.41 -15.61 2.42
C GLU A 190 11.21 -14.32 2.69
N GLU A 191 10.58 -13.15 2.57
CA GLU A 191 11.24 -11.87 2.87
C GLU A 191 11.69 -11.76 4.33
N HIS A 192 12.80 -11.07 4.54
CA HIS A 192 13.28 -10.76 5.89
C HIS A 192 12.53 -9.58 6.55
N ILE A 193 11.65 -8.93 5.79
CA ILE A 193 10.89 -7.76 6.25
C ILE A 193 9.57 -8.20 6.88
N LYS A 194 9.41 -7.98 8.17
CA LYS A 194 8.19 -8.35 8.93
C LYS A 194 7.13 -7.26 8.86
N ILE A 195 6.43 -7.12 7.75
CA ILE A 195 5.42 -6.08 7.50
C ILE A 195 4.05 -6.53 8.01
N GLN A 196 3.18 -5.57 8.35
CA GLN A 196 1.78 -5.86 8.61
C GLN A 196 1.07 -6.25 7.30
N LEU A 197 0.32 -7.34 7.33
CA LEU A 197 -0.38 -7.84 6.14
C LEU A 197 -1.90 -7.79 6.35
N THR A 198 -2.60 -7.27 5.34
CA THR A 198 -4.05 -7.31 5.25
C THR A 198 -4.45 -8.11 4.02
N LEU A 199 -5.26 -9.13 4.19
CA LEU A 199 -5.88 -9.86 3.08
C LEU A 199 -7.25 -9.27 2.76
N SER A 200 -7.43 -8.75 1.56
CA SER A 200 -8.72 -8.39 0.97
C SER A 200 -9.45 -9.67 0.54
N LEU A 201 -10.14 -10.32 1.50
CA LEU A 201 -10.77 -11.63 1.32
C LEU A 201 -12.14 -11.52 0.64
N HIS A 202 -13.05 -10.76 1.23
CA HIS A 202 -14.39 -10.37 0.77
C HIS A 202 -15.35 -11.50 0.41
N ALA A 203 -14.94 -12.76 0.51
CA ALA A 203 -15.74 -13.93 0.24
C ALA A 203 -15.32 -15.13 1.10
N THR A 204 -16.20 -16.12 1.21
CA THR A 204 -15.93 -17.40 1.89
C THR A 204 -16.07 -18.59 0.95
N THR A 205 -16.52 -18.35 -0.27
CA THR A 205 -16.63 -19.36 -1.32
C THR A 205 -15.95 -18.90 -2.59
N GLN A 206 -15.42 -19.84 -3.37
CA GLN A 206 -14.74 -19.54 -4.63
C GLN A 206 -15.67 -18.80 -5.60
N ALA A 207 -16.91 -19.25 -5.75
CA ALA A 207 -17.87 -18.66 -6.68
C ALA A 207 -18.16 -17.17 -6.38
N VAL A 208 -18.30 -16.82 -5.08
CA VAL A 208 -18.50 -15.41 -4.67
C VAL A 208 -17.22 -14.61 -4.91
N ARG A 209 -16.07 -15.17 -4.59
CA ARG A 209 -14.79 -14.49 -4.78
C ARG A 209 -14.52 -14.20 -6.25
N ASP A 210 -14.71 -15.19 -7.13
CA ASP A 210 -14.49 -15.05 -8.58
C ASP A 210 -15.40 -13.98 -9.21
N ARG A 211 -16.60 -13.78 -8.63
CA ARG A 211 -17.51 -12.73 -9.04
C ARG A 211 -17.06 -11.34 -8.54
N LEU A 212 -16.58 -11.25 -7.30
CA LEU A 212 -16.18 -9.99 -6.69
C LEU A 212 -14.79 -9.51 -7.15
N ILE A 213 -13.89 -10.44 -7.44
CA ILE A 213 -12.48 -10.20 -7.79
C ILE A 213 -12.15 -10.99 -9.07
N PRO A 214 -12.68 -10.59 -10.22
CA PRO A 214 -12.74 -11.43 -11.42
C PRO A 214 -11.37 -11.82 -11.98
N ASN A 215 -10.37 -10.95 -11.91
CA ASN A 215 -9.05 -11.24 -12.46
C ASN A 215 -8.16 -12.07 -11.52
N MET A 216 -8.71 -12.48 -10.36
CA MET A 216 -8.13 -13.51 -9.49
C MET A 216 -8.78 -14.89 -9.67
N LYS A 217 -9.69 -15.03 -10.64
CA LYS A 217 -10.34 -16.29 -10.96
C LYS A 217 -9.29 -17.38 -11.26
N GLY A 218 -9.54 -18.57 -10.71
CA GLY A 218 -8.61 -19.70 -10.83
C GLY A 218 -7.58 -19.80 -9.70
N GLN A 219 -7.45 -18.80 -8.84
CA GLN A 219 -6.67 -18.92 -7.61
C GLN A 219 -7.56 -19.39 -6.46
N ASP A 220 -7.21 -20.55 -5.91
CA ASP A 220 -7.98 -21.20 -4.85
C ASP A 220 -8.00 -20.36 -3.56
N ILE A 221 -9.21 -20.04 -3.09
CA ILE A 221 -9.42 -19.19 -1.90
C ILE A 221 -8.84 -19.82 -0.63
N GLY A 222 -8.89 -21.17 -0.52
CA GLY A 222 -8.32 -21.89 0.62
C GLY A 222 -6.80 -21.77 0.66
N LYS A 223 -6.14 -21.93 -0.50
CA LYS A 223 -4.69 -21.75 -0.63
C LYS A 223 -4.25 -20.32 -0.35
N ILE A 224 -5.06 -19.32 -0.70
CA ILE A 224 -4.79 -17.92 -0.36
C ILE A 224 -4.84 -17.74 1.16
N VAL A 225 -5.88 -18.25 1.81
CA VAL A 225 -6.02 -18.21 3.28
C VAL A 225 -4.84 -18.92 3.97
N GLU A 226 -4.51 -20.13 3.51
CA GLU A 226 -3.36 -20.88 4.03
C GLU A 226 -2.05 -20.12 3.87
N SER A 227 -1.82 -19.47 2.73
CA SER A 227 -0.61 -18.69 2.47
C SER A 227 -0.46 -17.50 3.42
N VAL A 228 -1.54 -16.78 3.72
CA VAL A 228 -1.47 -15.66 4.68
C VAL A 228 -1.34 -16.13 6.12
N LEU A 229 -1.93 -17.27 6.49
CA LEU A 229 -1.72 -17.87 7.81
C LEU A 229 -0.27 -18.35 7.97
N SER A 230 0.31 -18.97 6.95
CA SER A 230 1.73 -19.35 6.94
C SER A 230 2.67 -18.12 7.05
N TYR A 231 2.32 -16.99 6.43
CA TYR A 231 3.04 -15.73 6.65
C TYR A 231 2.93 -15.28 8.12
N SER A 232 1.72 -15.31 8.71
CA SER A 232 1.48 -14.97 10.11
C SER A 232 2.37 -15.77 11.07
N GLU A 233 2.39 -17.10 10.88
CA GLU A 233 3.18 -18.03 11.70
C GLU A 233 4.68 -17.79 11.57
N ARG A 234 5.20 -17.69 10.31
CA ARG A 234 6.63 -17.48 10.03
C ARG A 234 7.17 -16.18 10.64
N HIS A 235 6.41 -15.09 10.53
CA HIS A 235 6.84 -13.77 11.00
C HIS A 235 6.38 -13.41 12.40
N ASN A 236 5.56 -14.26 13.02
CA ASN A 236 4.87 -13.99 14.29
C ASN A 236 4.13 -12.64 14.24
N ARG A 237 3.33 -12.45 13.17
CA ARG A 237 2.59 -11.20 12.92
C ARG A 237 1.08 -11.45 12.85
N LYS A 238 0.32 -10.54 13.45
CA LYS A 238 -1.13 -10.54 13.32
C LYS A 238 -1.54 -10.17 11.89
N ILE A 239 -2.41 -10.99 11.29
CA ILE A 239 -2.99 -10.71 9.98
C ILE A 239 -4.32 -10.00 10.15
N THR A 240 -4.59 -9.02 9.30
CA THR A 240 -5.93 -8.44 9.17
C THR A 240 -6.63 -9.05 7.96
N ILE A 241 -7.86 -9.52 8.15
CA ILE A 241 -8.74 -9.95 7.07
C ILE A 241 -9.75 -8.83 6.82
N ALA A 242 -9.61 -8.13 5.71
CA ALA A 242 -10.60 -7.17 5.25
C ALA A 242 -11.77 -7.92 4.62
N TYR A 243 -12.97 -7.72 5.16
CA TYR A 243 -14.19 -8.35 4.69
C TYR A 243 -15.26 -7.31 4.43
N LEU A 244 -15.41 -6.93 3.15
CA LEU A 244 -16.45 -6.02 2.71
C LEU A 244 -17.79 -6.74 2.77
N LEU A 245 -18.67 -6.34 3.67
CA LEU A 245 -19.99 -6.95 3.81
C LEU A 245 -20.94 -6.43 2.74
N ILE A 246 -21.47 -7.33 1.92
CA ILE A 246 -22.40 -7.04 0.81
C ILE A 246 -23.67 -7.84 1.05
N PRO A 247 -24.81 -7.16 1.38
CA PRO A 247 -26.08 -7.82 1.66
C PRO A 247 -26.53 -8.72 0.52
N GLY A 248 -26.96 -9.94 0.87
CA GLY A 248 -27.41 -10.96 -0.08
C GLY A 248 -26.30 -11.68 -0.86
N VAL A 249 -25.04 -11.28 -0.67
CA VAL A 249 -23.89 -11.85 -1.39
C VAL A 249 -22.99 -12.68 -0.49
N ASN A 250 -22.49 -12.08 0.59
CA ASN A 250 -21.50 -12.69 1.48
C ASN A 250 -21.84 -12.49 2.97
N ASP A 251 -23.12 -12.31 3.29
CA ASP A 251 -23.65 -12.02 4.63
C ASP A 251 -24.40 -13.17 5.29
N LYS A 252 -24.30 -14.39 4.75
CA LYS A 252 -25.02 -15.57 5.23
C LYS A 252 -24.36 -16.15 6.50
N SER A 253 -25.14 -16.90 7.28
CA SER A 253 -24.62 -17.63 8.45
C SER A 253 -23.56 -18.68 8.06
N SER A 254 -23.61 -19.20 6.82
CA SER A 254 -22.57 -20.07 6.26
C SER A 254 -21.23 -19.34 6.12
N ASP A 255 -21.26 -18.05 5.78
CA ASP A 255 -20.04 -17.24 5.64
C ASP A 255 -19.37 -17.04 7.00
N VAL A 256 -20.16 -16.73 8.04
CA VAL A 256 -19.66 -16.63 9.42
C VAL A 256 -19.02 -17.93 9.89
N ARG A 257 -19.71 -19.07 9.65
CA ARG A 257 -19.16 -20.39 10.00
C ARG A 257 -17.85 -20.68 9.28
N GLN A 258 -17.75 -20.32 8.00
CA GLN A 258 -16.53 -20.54 7.23
C GLN A 258 -15.38 -19.64 7.68
N LEU A 259 -15.64 -18.37 8.00
CA LEU A 259 -14.64 -17.48 8.62
C LEU A 259 -14.17 -18.06 9.96
N GLY A 260 -15.10 -18.57 10.78
CA GLY A 260 -14.76 -19.25 12.03
C GLY A 260 -13.89 -20.49 11.82
N ARG A 261 -14.16 -21.34 10.81
CA ARG A 261 -13.33 -22.50 10.49
C ARG A 261 -11.91 -22.13 10.09
N TRP A 262 -11.72 -21.05 9.36
CA TRP A 262 -10.41 -20.62 8.91
C TRP A 262 -9.59 -19.91 9.99
N PHE A 263 -10.25 -19.09 10.82
CA PHE A 263 -9.54 -18.09 11.64
C PHE A 263 -9.71 -18.25 13.15
N ARG A 264 -10.56 -19.17 13.62
CA ARG A 264 -10.67 -19.45 15.06
C ARG A 264 -9.30 -19.89 15.60
N ASP A 265 -8.90 -19.33 16.73
CA ASP A 265 -7.64 -19.60 17.41
C ASP A 265 -6.37 -19.27 16.61
N LYS A 266 -6.52 -18.45 15.55
CA LYS A 266 -5.41 -17.92 14.77
C LYS A 266 -5.12 -16.47 15.14
N ASN A 267 -3.88 -16.03 14.94
CA ASN A 267 -3.48 -14.63 15.17
C ASN A 267 -4.01 -13.70 14.07
N VAL A 268 -5.33 -13.55 14.01
CA VAL A 268 -6.06 -12.86 12.95
C VAL A 268 -7.06 -11.87 13.55
N LEU A 269 -7.20 -10.71 12.88
CA LEU A 269 -8.25 -9.75 13.10
C LEU A 269 -9.14 -9.69 11.87
N ILE A 270 -10.44 -9.92 12.00
CA ILE A 270 -11.41 -9.70 10.91
C ILE A 270 -11.92 -8.27 11.02
N ASN A 271 -11.65 -7.47 9.99
CA ASN A 271 -12.13 -6.11 9.84
C ASN A 271 -13.31 -6.08 8.87
N LEU A 272 -14.52 -5.89 9.40
CA LEU A 272 -15.74 -5.76 8.60
C LEU A 272 -15.80 -4.35 8.02
N LEU A 273 -15.85 -4.25 6.71
CA LEU A 273 -15.92 -3.01 5.97
C LEU A 273 -17.34 -2.76 5.47
N GLN A 274 -17.76 -1.50 5.53
CA GLN A 274 -18.95 -1.04 4.82
C GLN A 274 -18.56 -0.63 3.39
N TYR A 275 -19.46 -0.91 2.46
CA TYR A 275 -19.34 -0.40 1.10
C TYR A 275 -19.55 1.12 1.08
N ASN A 276 -18.64 1.83 0.45
CA ASN A 276 -18.83 3.22 0.07
C ASN A 276 -19.33 3.24 -1.37
N GLU A 277 -20.44 3.93 -1.59
CA GLU A 277 -21.04 4.05 -2.91
C GLU A 277 -20.02 4.63 -3.89
N THR A 278 -19.83 3.94 -5.00
CA THR A 278 -18.98 4.35 -6.10
C THR A 278 -19.84 4.64 -7.33
N LYS A 279 -19.28 5.31 -8.32
CA LYS A 279 -19.99 5.55 -9.61
C LYS A 279 -20.35 4.24 -10.33
N CYS A 280 -19.70 3.13 -9.99
CA CYS A 280 -19.97 1.79 -10.52
C CYS A 280 -21.25 1.13 -9.96
N GLY A 281 -21.83 1.64 -8.97
CA GLY A 281 -23.20 1.76 -8.45
C GLY A 281 -24.14 0.56 -8.37
N LYS A 282 -23.69 -0.72 -8.36
CA LYS A 282 -24.59 -1.87 -8.26
C LYS A 282 -24.57 -2.61 -6.91
N ILE A 283 -23.76 -2.15 -5.96
CA ILE A 283 -23.62 -2.80 -4.65
C ILE A 283 -24.38 -1.98 -3.61
N VAL A 284 -25.22 -2.66 -2.83
CA VAL A 284 -25.99 -2.04 -1.76
C VAL A 284 -25.12 -1.96 -0.50
N ARG A 285 -25.08 -0.78 0.10
CA ARG A 285 -24.42 -0.57 1.39
C ARG A 285 -25.15 -1.28 2.51
N PRO A 286 -24.48 -2.10 3.35
CA PRO A 286 -25.12 -2.69 4.50
C PRO A 286 -25.52 -1.60 5.51
N ASN A 287 -26.69 -1.74 6.12
CA ASN A 287 -27.08 -0.89 7.24
C ASN A 287 -26.37 -1.31 8.53
N LYS A 288 -26.45 -0.45 9.55
CA LYS A 288 -25.79 -0.68 10.85
C LYS A 288 -26.26 -1.98 11.53
N GLN A 289 -27.54 -2.31 11.41
CA GLN A 289 -28.12 -3.53 12.00
C GLN A 289 -27.56 -4.79 11.34
N GLN A 290 -27.42 -4.80 10.02
CA GLN A 290 -26.80 -5.92 9.26
C GLN A 290 -25.36 -6.16 9.67
N LEU A 291 -24.57 -5.09 9.83
CA LEU A 291 -23.18 -5.20 10.31
C LEU A 291 -23.10 -5.77 11.74
N VAL A 292 -23.92 -5.26 12.64
CA VAL A 292 -23.99 -5.75 14.03
C VAL A 292 -24.44 -7.20 14.05
N ALA A 293 -25.51 -7.54 13.32
CA ALA A 293 -26.01 -8.91 13.24
C ALA A 293 -24.96 -9.89 12.69
N PHE A 294 -24.20 -9.50 11.68
CA PHE A 294 -23.11 -10.34 11.16
C PHE A 294 -21.97 -10.52 12.16
N LYS A 295 -21.63 -9.45 12.90
CA LYS A 295 -20.59 -9.47 13.93
C LYS A 295 -20.93 -10.33 15.15
N LEU A 296 -22.22 -10.42 15.51
CA LEU A 296 -22.70 -11.17 16.70
C LEU A 296 -22.93 -12.67 16.42
N ARG A 297 -22.89 -13.10 15.18
CA ARG A 297 -22.98 -14.52 14.77
C ARG A 297 -21.62 -15.21 14.85
#